data_abb421ef8597afc253a23a886d1d5751
#
_entry.id   abb421ef8597afc253a23a886d1d5751
#
_cell.length_a   1.000
_cell.length_b   1.000
_cell.length_c   1.000
_cell.angle_alpha   90.00
_cell.angle_beta   90.00
_cell.angle_gamma   90.00
#
_symmetry.space_group_name_H-M   'P 1'
#
loop_
_entity.id
_entity.type
_entity.pdbx_description
1 polymer ?
#
loop_
_entity_poly.entity_id
_entity_poly.type
_entity_poly.pdbx_seq_one_letter_code
_entity_poly.pdbx_strand_id
1 'polypeptide(L)'
;SSASSFATASSFIDVGALSWNNNTGVASDPTIRHEFSAVNVLSPYGSEFGSLDLDVNQIDLGANVTITLVDNNDESASFSQSVASGGAQQLTFNYDDFLSVNSSLDLTQIKKVTTKLSQDAGQTAVDMEIDSILFNTPEPSSVMLFSLAGIGLASRRRRKRS
;
A
#
# COMPACT_ATOMS: atom_id res chain seq x y z
N SER A 1 15.59 11.32 16.22
CA SER A 1 14.87 10.16 15.70
C SER A 1 15.73 9.48 14.65
N SER A 2 16.13 8.27 14.91
CA SER A 2 16.94 7.48 13.98
C SER A 2 16.04 6.88 12.93
N ALA A 3 16.18 7.31 11.68
CA ALA A 3 15.59 6.60 10.56
C ALA A 3 16.33 5.28 10.37
N SER A 4 15.66 4.17 10.57
CA SER A 4 16.20 2.85 10.26
C SER A 4 16.26 2.70 8.75
N SER A 5 17.41 2.28 8.23
CA SER A 5 17.60 1.96 6.82
C SER A 5 16.95 0.62 6.52
N PHE A 6 16.09 0.57 5.50
CA PHE A 6 15.37 -0.62 5.12
C PHE A 6 16.02 -1.32 3.93
N ALA A 7 16.07 -2.65 4.00
CA ALA A 7 16.64 -3.48 2.96
C ALA A 7 15.64 -3.65 1.81
N THR A 8 16.14 -3.51 0.61
CA THR A 8 15.40 -3.72 -0.64
C THR A 8 15.32 -5.20 -0.96
N ALA A 9 14.16 -5.72 -1.23
CA ALA A 9 13.92 -6.66 -2.33
C ALA A 9 12.45 -7.11 -2.38
N SER A 10 11.90 -7.14 -3.57
CA SER A 10 10.64 -7.80 -3.97
C SER A 10 9.36 -7.35 -3.27
N SER A 11 8.65 -6.45 -3.90
CA SER A 11 7.21 -6.14 -3.77
C SER A 11 6.64 -5.75 -2.41
N PHE A 12 7.39 -5.69 -1.32
CA PHE A 12 6.92 -5.17 -0.03
C PHE A 12 8.05 -4.43 0.70
N ILE A 13 7.67 -3.39 1.39
CA ILE A 13 8.53 -2.69 2.34
C ILE A 13 8.16 -3.30 3.70
N ASP A 14 8.97 -4.25 4.17
CA ASP A 14 8.87 -4.72 5.55
C ASP A 14 9.50 -3.64 6.43
N VAL A 15 8.65 -2.83 7.00
CA VAL A 15 9.03 -1.86 8.02
C VAL A 15 8.91 -2.61 9.33
N GLY A 16 9.98 -3.09 9.90
CA GLY A 16 9.91 -3.49 11.31
C GLY A 16 9.17 -2.38 12.07
N ALA A 17 8.24 -2.73 12.95
CA ALA A 17 7.24 -1.85 13.56
C ALA A 17 7.70 -0.40 13.75
N LEU A 18 7.03 0.55 13.06
CA LEU A 18 7.30 1.96 13.21
C LEU A 18 6.39 2.50 14.31
N SER A 19 6.97 2.97 15.40
CA SER A 19 6.24 3.61 16.49
C SER A 19 6.29 5.12 16.35
N TRP A 20 5.13 5.75 16.28
CA TRP A 20 4.94 7.20 16.42
C TRP A 20 4.35 7.48 17.79
N ASN A 21 5.10 8.17 18.62
CA ASN A 21 4.77 8.41 20.02
C ASN A 21 4.88 9.90 20.31
N ASN A 22 3.81 10.51 20.77
CA ASN A 22 3.77 11.93 21.16
C ASN A 22 3.47 12.08 22.65
N ASN A 23 4.24 12.94 23.32
CA ASN A 23 3.92 13.34 24.69
C ASN A 23 2.65 14.21 24.73
N THR A 24 1.94 14.14 25.83
CA THR A 24 0.74 14.98 26.08
C THR A 24 1.02 16.45 25.79
N GLY A 25 0.19 17.07 24.98
CA GLY A 25 0.32 18.46 24.58
C GLY A 25 1.28 18.72 23.42
N VAL A 26 1.91 17.69 22.84
CA VAL A 26 2.77 17.80 21.68
C VAL A 26 2.02 17.34 20.44
N ALA A 27 1.98 18.21 19.43
CA ALA A 27 1.54 17.84 18.09
C ALA A 27 2.75 17.63 17.19
N SER A 28 2.79 16.52 16.44
CA SER A 28 3.80 16.29 15.42
C SER A 28 3.20 15.57 14.23
N ASP A 29 3.72 15.86 13.05
CA ASP A 29 3.34 15.23 11.78
C ASP A 29 4.55 14.50 11.19
N PRO A 30 4.85 13.28 11.65
CA PRO A 30 5.99 12.54 11.12
C PRO A 30 5.77 12.19 9.65
N THR A 31 6.88 12.19 8.92
CA THR A 31 6.91 11.81 7.52
C THR A 31 7.97 10.74 7.33
N ILE A 32 7.56 9.62 6.77
CA ILE A 32 8.42 8.50 6.41
C ILE A 32 8.59 8.52 4.90
N ARG A 33 9.81 8.44 4.43
CA ARG A 33 10.12 8.47 3.02
C ARG A 33 10.95 7.24 2.65
N HIS A 34 10.47 6.51 1.66
CA HIS A 34 11.17 5.40 1.05
C HIS A 34 11.51 5.75 -0.40
N GLU A 35 12.79 5.67 -0.72
CA GLU A 35 13.28 5.80 -2.09
C GLU A 35 13.94 4.48 -2.51
N PHE A 36 13.66 4.04 -3.71
CA PHE A 36 14.16 2.79 -4.25
C PHE A 36 14.34 2.92 -5.78
N SER A 37 14.98 1.93 -6.39
CA SER A 37 14.97 1.83 -7.85
C SER A 37 13.55 1.67 -8.33
N ALA A 38 13.21 2.32 -9.46
CA ALA A 38 11.85 2.29 -9.98
C ALA A 38 11.29 0.86 -10.05
N VAL A 39 10.11 0.69 -9.49
CA VAL A 39 9.42 -0.60 -9.45
C VAL A 39 8.07 -0.50 -10.14
N ASN A 40 7.66 -1.59 -10.78
CA ASN A 40 6.33 -1.73 -11.33
C ASN A 40 5.39 -2.24 -10.24
N VAL A 41 4.46 -1.40 -9.82
CA VAL A 41 3.42 -1.76 -8.84
C VAL A 41 2.09 -2.08 -9.51
N LEU A 42 2.01 -1.94 -10.85
CA LEU A 42 0.80 -2.20 -11.59
C LEU A 42 0.55 -3.70 -11.71
N SER A 43 -0.66 -4.11 -11.37
CA SER A 43 -1.13 -5.46 -11.67
C SER A 43 -1.18 -5.69 -13.19
N PRO A 44 -0.90 -6.91 -13.69
CA PRO A 44 -1.11 -7.26 -15.09
C PRO A 44 -2.57 -7.14 -15.53
N TYR A 45 -3.50 -6.95 -14.59
CA TYR A 45 -4.93 -6.76 -14.84
C TYR A 45 -5.38 -5.29 -14.82
N GLY A 46 -4.50 -4.35 -14.53
CA GLY A 46 -4.77 -2.92 -14.44
C GLY A 46 -4.69 -2.36 -13.03
N SER A 47 -4.78 -1.03 -12.92
CA SER A 47 -4.69 -0.30 -11.66
C SER A 47 -5.83 -0.59 -10.69
N GLU A 48 -7.01 -0.95 -11.21
CA GLU A 48 -8.21 -1.27 -10.44
C GLU A 48 -8.07 -2.51 -9.54
N PHE A 49 -7.05 -3.34 -9.77
CA PHE A 49 -6.81 -4.57 -9.01
C PHE A 49 -5.61 -4.48 -8.08
N GLY A 50 -5.00 -3.30 -7.94
CA GLY A 50 -3.83 -3.12 -7.10
C GLY A 50 -4.01 -2.05 -6.03
N SER A 51 -3.28 -2.20 -4.94
CA SER A 51 -3.31 -1.28 -3.81
C SER A 51 -1.94 -1.18 -3.12
N LEU A 52 -1.82 -0.14 -2.32
CA LEU A 52 -0.84 -0.06 -1.26
C LEU A 52 -1.58 -0.26 0.05
N ASP A 53 -1.22 -1.30 0.79
CA ASP A 53 -1.84 -1.63 2.06
C ASP A 53 -0.90 -1.22 3.20
N LEU A 54 -1.46 -0.58 4.21
CA LEU A 54 -0.75 -0.16 5.41
C LEU A 54 -1.42 -0.83 6.61
N ASP A 55 -0.66 -1.67 7.29
CA ASP A 55 -1.13 -2.36 8.48
C ASP A 55 -0.79 -1.54 9.72
N VAL A 56 -1.82 -1.09 10.42
CA VAL A 56 -1.73 -0.40 11.71
C VAL A 56 -1.98 -1.42 12.81
N ASN A 57 -1.01 -1.60 13.70
CA ASN A 57 -1.13 -2.54 14.81
C ASN A 57 -2.00 -1.98 15.93
N GLN A 58 -1.78 -0.70 16.25
CA GLN A 58 -2.61 0.03 17.21
C GLN A 58 -2.53 1.54 16.99
N ILE A 59 -3.57 2.24 17.40
CA ILE A 59 -3.62 3.70 17.50
C ILE A 59 -4.54 4.09 18.66
N ASP A 60 -4.10 4.98 19.51
CA ASP A 60 -4.88 5.41 20.70
C ASP A 60 -5.91 6.50 20.39
N LEU A 61 -5.58 7.41 19.48
CA LEU A 61 -6.45 8.49 19.00
C LEU A 61 -6.52 8.48 17.49
N GLY A 62 -7.60 9.01 16.91
CA GLY A 62 -7.75 9.09 15.45
C GLY A 62 -6.66 9.94 14.80
N ALA A 63 -6.27 9.56 13.60
CA ALA A 63 -5.28 10.26 12.80
C ALA A 63 -5.62 10.18 11.30
N ASN A 64 -4.91 10.97 10.50
CA ASN A 64 -4.95 10.88 9.04
C ASN A 64 -3.62 10.36 8.52
N VAL A 65 -3.70 9.40 7.60
CA VAL A 65 -2.55 8.87 6.88
C VAL A 65 -2.62 9.36 5.45
N THR A 66 -1.58 10.05 5.00
CA THR A 66 -1.45 10.48 3.60
C THR A 66 -0.31 9.71 2.96
N ILE A 67 -0.62 9.00 1.89
CA ILE A 67 0.37 8.35 1.04
C ILE A 67 0.61 9.23 -0.18
N THR A 68 1.87 9.44 -0.53
CA THR A 68 2.28 10.08 -1.78
C THR A 68 3.14 9.11 -2.57
N LEU A 69 2.74 8.81 -3.78
CA LEU A 69 3.52 8.06 -4.77
C LEU A 69 4.23 9.04 -5.71
N VAL A 70 5.46 8.75 -6.07
CA VAL A 70 6.23 9.51 -7.07
C VAL A 70 6.87 8.55 -8.05
N ASP A 71 6.70 8.81 -9.34
CA ASP A 71 7.29 8.02 -10.42
C ASP A 71 8.67 8.52 -10.85
N ASN A 72 9.25 7.85 -11.82
CA ASN A 72 10.59 8.16 -12.34
C ASN A 72 10.65 9.49 -13.13
N ASN A 73 9.52 10.03 -13.54
CA ASN A 73 9.39 11.32 -14.22
C ASN A 73 9.11 12.49 -13.25
N ASP A 74 9.15 12.24 -11.93
CA ASP A 74 8.77 13.19 -10.87
C ASP A 74 7.29 13.55 -10.83
N GLU A 75 6.44 12.82 -11.58
CA GLU A 75 4.99 12.93 -11.41
C GLU A 75 4.58 12.33 -10.07
N SER A 76 3.62 12.95 -9.41
CA SER A 76 3.20 12.52 -8.07
C SER A 76 1.70 12.63 -7.86
N ALA A 77 1.18 11.75 -7.02
CA ALA A 77 -0.17 11.83 -6.52
C ALA A 77 -0.20 11.50 -5.02
N SER A 78 -1.12 12.13 -4.29
CA SER A 78 -1.31 11.91 -2.87
C SER A 78 -2.75 11.56 -2.58
N PHE A 79 -2.95 10.57 -1.73
CA PHE A 79 -4.27 10.18 -1.24
C PHE A 79 -4.25 10.03 0.28
N SER A 80 -5.35 10.42 0.95
CA SER A 80 -5.43 10.44 2.41
C SER A 80 -6.60 9.61 2.89
N GLN A 81 -6.38 8.87 3.98
CA GLN A 81 -7.42 8.14 4.69
C GLN A 81 -7.34 8.43 6.19
N SER A 82 -8.51 8.49 6.83
CA SER A 82 -8.59 8.59 8.28
C SER A 82 -8.49 7.19 8.89
N VAL A 83 -7.75 7.09 9.99
CA VAL A 83 -7.65 5.91 10.82
C VAL A 83 -8.30 6.21 12.17
N ALA A 84 -9.25 5.38 12.57
CA ALA A 84 -9.93 5.52 13.86
C ALA A 84 -9.06 4.97 15.00
N SER A 85 -9.26 5.47 16.21
CA SER A 85 -8.66 4.88 17.41
C SER A 85 -9.08 3.41 17.55
N GLY A 86 -8.13 2.55 17.93
CA GLY A 86 -8.41 1.12 18.11
C GLY A 86 -7.18 0.23 18.00
N GLY A 87 -7.43 -1.07 17.95
CA GLY A 87 -6.42 -2.10 17.72
C GLY A 87 -6.07 -2.24 16.23
N ALA A 88 -5.62 -3.45 15.87
CA ALA A 88 -5.15 -3.75 14.52
C ALA A 88 -6.20 -3.43 13.44
N GLN A 89 -5.78 -2.70 12.42
CA GLN A 89 -6.60 -2.34 11.27
C GLN A 89 -5.72 -2.16 10.03
N GLN A 90 -6.28 -2.39 8.85
CA GLN A 90 -5.61 -2.21 7.58
C GLN A 90 -6.23 -1.05 6.83
N LEU A 91 -5.38 -0.16 6.30
CA LEU A 91 -5.76 0.89 5.36
C LEU A 91 -5.36 0.47 3.96
N THR A 92 -6.31 0.45 3.04
CA THR A 92 -6.08 0.09 1.64
C THR A 92 -6.18 1.32 0.75
N PHE A 93 -5.08 1.68 0.10
CA PHE A 93 -4.98 2.79 -0.84
C PHE A 93 -4.99 2.23 -2.25
N ASN A 94 -6.13 2.27 -2.93
CA ASN A 94 -6.25 1.76 -4.30
C ASN A 94 -5.46 2.63 -5.28
N TYR A 95 -4.83 2.04 -6.27
CA TYR A 95 -4.05 2.80 -7.25
C TYR A 95 -4.92 3.72 -8.11
N ASP A 96 -6.18 3.35 -8.35
CA ASP A 96 -7.13 4.21 -9.06
C ASP A 96 -7.40 5.53 -8.35
N ASP A 97 -7.35 5.55 -7.00
CA ASP A 97 -7.50 6.79 -6.23
C ASP A 97 -6.36 7.76 -6.55
N PHE A 98 -5.12 7.27 -6.67
CA PHE A 98 -3.97 8.10 -7.06
C PHE A 98 -4.08 8.57 -8.52
N LEU A 99 -4.48 7.70 -9.45
CA LEU A 99 -4.68 8.06 -10.85
C LEU A 99 -5.82 9.07 -11.05
N SER A 100 -6.82 9.06 -10.18
CA SER A 100 -7.88 10.07 -10.17
C SER A 100 -7.38 11.47 -9.80
N VAL A 101 -6.33 11.54 -8.96
CA VAL A 101 -5.66 12.78 -8.57
C VAL A 101 -4.69 13.25 -9.65
N ASN A 102 -3.89 12.34 -10.18
CA ASN A 102 -2.94 12.63 -11.27
C ASN A 102 -2.86 11.44 -12.25
N SER A 103 -3.55 11.57 -13.38
CA SER A 103 -3.57 10.54 -14.42
C SER A 103 -2.26 10.39 -15.19
N SER A 104 -1.29 11.29 -14.99
CA SER A 104 0.05 11.22 -15.58
C SER A 104 1.02 10.37 -14.75
N LEU A 105 0.63 9.96 -13.52
CA LEU A 105 1.46 9.11 -12.67
C LEU A 105 1.67 7.74 -13.31
N ASP A 106 2.93 7.36 -13.52
CA ASP A 106 3.30 6.07 -14.10
C ASP A 106 3.52 5.01 -13.00
N LEU A 107 2.49 4.22 -12.72
CA LEU A 107 2.53 3.14 -11.74
C LEU A 107 3.52 2.00 -12.11
N THR A 108 4.03 1.97 -13.34
CA THR A 108 5.06 1.00 -13.73
C THR A 108 6.47 1.43 -13.34
N GLN A 109 6.64 2.66 -12.85
CA GLN A 109 7.93 3.29 -12.59
C GLN A 109 7.96 4.04 -11.25
N ILE A 110 7.30 3.54 -10.22
CA ILE A 110 7.30 4.18 -8.90
C ILE A 110 8.70 4.09 -8.28
N LYS A 111 9.26 5.23 -7.89
CA LYS A 111 10.58 5.34 -7.27
C LYS A 111 10.57 5.82 -5.82
N LYS A 112 9.44 6.37 -5.37
CA LYS A 112 9.34 6.91 -4.03
C LYS A 112 7.93 6.77 -3.47
N VAL A 113 7.86 6.37 -2.21
CA VAL A 113 6.65 6.41 -1.39
C VAL A 113 6.93 7.29 -0.19
N THR A 114 6.01 8.20 0.09
CA THR A 114 6.04 9.02 1.31
C THR A 114 4.76 8.78 2.09
N THR A 115 4.91 8.40 3.35
CA THR A 115 3.80 8.25 4.30
C THR A 115 3.87 9.39 5.30
N LYS A 116 2.89 10.26 5.29
CA LYS A 116 2.73 11.33 6.27
C LYS A 116 1.62 10.94 7.23
N LEU A 117 1.91 11.01 8.53
CA LEU A 117 0.93 10.86 9.59
C LEU A 117 0.58 12.26 10.12
N SER A 118 -0.70 12.53 10.31
CA SER A 118 -1.15 13.80 10.87
C SER A 118 -2.28 13.57 11.86
N GLN A 119 -2.25 14.33 12.94
CA GLN A 119 -3.28 14.26 13.98
C GLN A 119 -4.56 14.94 13.48
N ASP A 120 -5.70 14.50 13.99
CA ASP A 120 -6.94 15.22 13.80
C ASP A 120 -6.89 16.57 14.52
N ALA A 121 -7.63 17.55 13.99
CA ALA A 121 -7.63 18.91 14.53
C ALA A 121 -8.03 18.91 16.01
N GLY A 122 -7.17 19.50 16.83
CA GLY A 122 -7.39 19.63 18.28
C GLY A 122 -6.95 18.43 19.11
N GLN A 123 -6.41 17.38 18.49
CA GLN A 123 -5.80 16.26 19.22
C GLN A 123 -4.31 16.52 19.47
N THR A 124 -3.82 15.98 20.58
CA THR A 124 -2.40 15.96 20.93
C THR A 124 -2.10 14.61 21.58
N ALA A 125 -0.86 14.15 21.50
CA ALA A 125 -0.44 12.87 22.08
C ALA A 125 -1.03 11.65 21.38
N VAL A 126 -0.99 11.63 20.05
CA VAL A 126 -1.33 10.42 19.28
C VAL A 126 -0.17 9.44 19.35
N ASP A 127 -0.48 8.22 19.73
CA ASP A 127 0.45 7.07 19.68
C ASP A 127 -0.05 6.07 18.64
N MET A 128 0.80 5.74 17.67
CA MET A 128 0.47 4.83 16.57
C MET A 128 1.63 3.88 16.29
N GLU A 129 1.30 2.64 16.04
CA GLU A 129 2.25 1.62 15.60
C GLU A 129 1.84 1.09 14.22
N ILE A 130 2.73 1.23 13.25
CA ILE A 130 2.58 0.70 11.89
C ILE A 130 3.48 -0.53 11.78
N ASP A 131 2.89 -1.66 11.38
CA ASP A 131 3.60 -2.93 11.22
C ASP A 131 4.20 -3.06 9.82
N SER A 132 3.42 -2.77 8.78
CA SER A 132 3.88 -2.93 7.40
C SER A 132 3.26 -1.94 6.41
N ILE A 133 3.97 -1.71 5.31
CA ILE A 133 3.48 -1.03 4.11
C ILE A 133 3.77 -1.95 2.93
N LEU A 134 2.72 -2.44 2.27
CA LEU A 134 2.81 -3.47 1.23
C LEU A 134 2.25 -2.96 -0.10
N PHE A 135 2.98 -3.19 -1.19
CA PHE A 135 2.41 -3.08 -2.54
C PHE A 135 1.68 -4.39 -2.85
N ASN A 136 0.37 -4.31 -2.93
CA ASN A 136 -0.47 -5.45 -3.27
C ASN A 136 -0.77 -5.46 -4.77
N THR A 137 -0.11 -6.37 -5.49
CA THR A 137 -0.40 -6.63 -6.90
C THR A 137 -1.04 -8.01 -6.98
N PRO A 138 -2.35 -8.12 -7.33
CA PRO A 138 -2.98 -9.43 -7.46
C PRO A 138 -2.21 -10.28 -8.46
N GLU A 139 -1.68 -11.40 -8.00
CA GLU A 139 -1.07 -12.38 -8.90
C GLU A 139 -2.12 -12.94 -9.85
N PRO A 140 -1.75 -13.27 -11.11
CA PRO A 140 -2.61 -14.02 -11.99
C PRO A 140 -3.00 -15.30 -11.25
N SER A 141 -4.23 -15.36 -10.78
CA SER A 141 -4.68 -16.43 -9.93
C SER A 141 -4.44 -17.74 -10.68
N SER A 142 -3.56 -18.59 -10.18
CA SER A 142 -3.33 -19.96 -10.63
C SER A 142 -4.65 -20.72 -10.74
N VAL A 143 -5.68 -20.27 -10.04
CA VAL A 143 -7.08 -20.74 -10.11
C VAL A 143 -7.69 -20.56 -11.50
N MET A 144 -7.41 -19.47 -12.22
CA MET A 144 -7.86 -19.30 -13.61
C MET A 144 -7.15 -20.28 -14.56
N LEU A 145 -5.86 -20.53 -14.34
CA LEU A 145 -5.10 -21.48 -15.16
C LEU A 145 -5.58 -22.92 -14.93
N PHE A 146 -5.91 -23.30 -13.69
CA PHE A 146 -6.46 -24.60 -13.34
C PHE A 146 -7.88 -24.80 -13.86
N SER A 147 -8.73 -23.76 -13.87
CA SER A 147 -10.08 -23.85 -14.42
C SER A 147 -10.08 -24.05 -15.95
N LEU A 148 -9.21 -23.34 -16.67
CA LEU A 148 -9.02 -23.53 -18.12
C LEU A 148 -8.43 -24.89 -18.46
N ALA A 149 -7.47 -25.38 -17.70
CA ALA A 149 -6.91 -26.72 -17.85
C ALA A 149 -7.96 -27.82 -17.56
N GLY A 150 -8.80 -27.62 -16.53
CA GLY A 150 -9.90 -28.53 -16.17
C GLY A 150 -10.96 -28.64 -17.27
N ILE A 151 -11.35 -27.53 -17.90
CA ILE A 151 -12.31 -27.50 -19.02
C ILE A 151 -11.71 -28.19 -20.25
N GLY A 152 -10.41 -27.95 -20.53
CA GLY A 152 -9.70 -28.60 -21.65
C GLY A 152 -9.63 -30.11 -21.50
N LEU A 153 -9.38 -30.63 -20.31
CA LEU A 153 -9.34 -32.06 -20.02
C LEU A 153 -10.73 -32.73 -20.07
N ALA A 154 -11.78 -32.04 -19.60
CA ALA A 154 -13.16 -32.54 -19.65
C ALA A 154 -13.68 -32.63 -21.08
N SER A 155 -13.35 -31.67 -21.95
CA SER A 155 -13.72 -31.67 -23.36
C SER A 155 -13.04 -32.80 -24.16
N ARG A 156 -11.80 -33.17 -23.81
CA ARG A 156 -11.03 -34.25 -24.46
C ARG A 156 -11.59 -35.65 -24.13
N ARG A 157 -12.18 -35.84 -22.95
CA ARG A 157 -12.82 -37.11 -22.55
C ARG A 157 -14.14 -37.36 -23.29
N ARG A 158 -14.89 -36.34 -23.69
CA ARG A 158 -16.15 -36.53 -24.48
C ARG A 158 -15.91 -36.98 -25.91
N ARG A 159 -14.76 -36.60 -26.54
CA ARG A 159 -14.45 -37.02 -27.94
C ARG A 159 -14.01 -38.48 -28.11
N LYS A 160 -13.71 -39.20 -27.05
CA LYS A 160 -13.31 -40.62 -27.12
C LYS A 160 -14.48 -41.59 -26.91
N ARG A 161 -15.73 -41.12 -26.78
CA ARG A 161 -16.93 -41.94 -26.58
C ARG A 161 -17.96 -41.84 -27.73
N SER A 162 -17.57 -41.29 -28.88
CA SER A 162 -18.37 -41.25 -30.10
C SER A 162 -17.78 -42.22 -31.14
#